data_24fe4fe8f67ffbdc7d185baab5d63b00
#
_entry.id   24fe4fe8f67ffbdc7d185baab5d63b00
#
_cell.length_a   1.000
_cell.length_b   1.000
_cell.length_c   1.000
_cell.angle_alpha   90.00
_cell.angle_beta   90.00
_cell.angle_gamma   90.00
#
_symmetry.space_group_name_H-M   'P 1'
#
loop_
_entity.id
_entity.type
_entity.pdbx_description
1 polymer ?
#
loop_
_entity_poly.entity_id
_entity_poly.type
_entity_poly.pdbx_seq_one_letter_code
_entity_poly.pdbx_strand_id
1 'polypeptide(L)'
;MDAREFGGTLAWRTRAHEALGTSRRRLLELLGRVPTGVLAAQHSPLMSPPVWDVAHVANYEEQWLLRALGEPGLTGPETDRLYDAFRNPRDTRGALPLLGLEEALAYAEQVRARVLRRLDALDDETVARVGPLLDGGYVYGMVAQHEQQHIETLVATLQLVTSTALDPLPSEASSPNRAVLPREVLVRGGPFEMGSDEAWAYDNERPRYQVNVPAFLIDRFPVTSGQFLAFMEDGGYANRRHWTDAGWAFRAGEQLEHPLFWRRSGEGWERRRFGTWEPLRLDEPVCHVCWYEADAYARWAGGRLPTEVEWEKAAAGTPEGKTRRFPWGDAPPDVTRANLWPAGGHPARVGAFPTGASAWGVEQLLGDVWEWTASDFQPYPGFRAFPYPEYSAVFFGAEYKVLRGGSWAVAPDAIRNTFRNWDYPIRRQIFAGFRCARDA
;
A
#
# COMPACT_ATOMS: atom_id res chain seq x y z
N MET A 1 10.92 22.75 16.24
CA MET A 1 12.04 22.04 16.86
C MET A 1 12.84 21.42 15.74
N ASP A 2 14.10 21.78 15.68
CA ASP A 2 15.00 21.51 14.56
C ASP A 2 15.27 19.99 14.46
N ALA A 3 15.10 19.41 13.29
CA ALA A 3 15.32 17.97 13.02
C ALA A 3 16.78 17.50 13.23
N ARG A 4 17.64 18.38 13.71
CA ARG A 4 19.06 18.12 14.00
C ARG A 4 19.33 17.60 15.42
N GLU A 5 18.33 17.49 16.29
CA GLU A 5 18.51 17.08 17.70
C GLU A 5 18.23 15.59 17.98
N PHE A 6 17.88 14.77 17.00
CA PHE A 6 17.76 13.32 17.23
C PHE A 6 19.01 12.58 16.73
N GLY A 7 19.93 12.38 17.66
CA GLY A 7 20.92 11.31 17.71
C GLY A 7 21.77 11.14 16.45
N GLY A 8 23.08 11.33 16.59
CA GLY A 8 24.05 11.13 15.54
C GLY A 8 23.86 9.84 14.73
N THR A 9 24.71 9.64 13.75
CA THR A 9 24.81 8.54 12.77
C THR A 9 24.34 7.14 13.26
N LEU A 10 24.40 6.88 14.56
CA LEU A 10 23.99 5.62 15.21
C LEU A 10 22.48 5.37 15.21
N ALA A 11 21.62 6.39 15.36
CA ALA A 11 20.17 6.17 15.53
C ALA A 11 19.49 5.64 14.25
N TRP A 12 19.82 6.18 13.08
CA TRP A 12 19.24 5.69 11.84
C TRP A 12 19.81 4.31 11.45
N ARG A 13 21.04 3.95 11.87
CA ARG A 13 21.61 2.61 11.63
C ARG A 13 20.82 1.52 12.35
N THR A 14 20.52 1.72 13.63
CA THR A 14 19.68 0.76 14.38
C THR A 14 18.34 0.58 13.70
N ARG A 15 17.69 1.67 13.32
CA ARG A 15 16.44 1.65 12.57
C ARG A 15 16.57 0.89 11.22
N ALA A 16 17.68 1.08 10.50
CA ALA A 16 17.95 0.39 9.23
C ALA A 16 18.12 -1.13 9.44
N HIS A 17 18.88 -1.55 10.46
CA HIS A 17 19.01 -2.95 10.84
C HIS A 17 17.65 -3.60 11.15
N GLU A 18 16.85 -2.93 11.96
CA GLU A 18 15.52 -3.43 12.36
C GLU A 18 14.57 -3.55 11.16
N ALA A 19 14.53 -2.52 10.30
CA ALA A 19 13.66 -2.51 9.13
C ALA A 19 14.05 -3.59 8.11
N LEU A 20 15.34 -3.69 7.75
CA LEU A 20 15.86 -4.73 6.87
C LEU A 20 15.67 -6.14 7.45
N GLY A 21 15.89 -6.31 8.74
CA GLY A 21 15.68 -7.60 9.42
C GLY A 21 14.20 -7.99 9.45
N THR A 22 13.31 -7.04 9.69
CA THR A 22 11.87 -7.27 9.77
C THR A 22 11.27 -7.59 8.39
N SER A 23 11.65 -6.84 7.33
CA SER A 23 11.15 -7.10 5.99
C SER A 23 11.55 -8.49 5.50
N ARG A 24 12.83 -8.89 5.65
CA ARG A 24 13.29 -10.21 5.22
C ARG A 24 12.65 -11.34 6.03
N ARG A 25 12.52 -11.20 7.33
CA ARG A 25 11.87 -12.19 8.19
C ARG A 25 10.43 -12.43 7.75
N ARG A 26 9.67 -11.35 7.50
CA ARG A 26 8.30 -11.40 7.01
C ARG A 26 8.20 -12.09 5.64
N LEU A 27 9.11 -11.79 4.70
CA LEU A 27 9.18 -12.45 3.41
C LEU A 27 9.36 -13.97 3.58
N LEU A 28 10.34 -14.40 4.38
CA LEU A 28 10.62 -15.80 4.62
C LEU A 28 9.48 -16.54 5.32
N GLU A 29 8.82 -15.91 6.29
CA GLU A 29 7.64 -16.45 6.96
C GLU A 29 6.48 -16.68 5.99
N LEU A 30 6.22 -15.73 5.08
CA LEU A 30 5.21 -15.87 4.04
C LEU A 30 5.55 -17.02 3.09
N LEU A 31 6.76 -17.05 2.56
CA LEU A 31 7.20 -18.09 1.61
C LEU A 31 7.18 -19.48 2.23
N GLY A 32 7.54 -19.62 3.49
CA GLY A 32 7.54 -20.90 4.22
C GLY A 32 6.14 -21.52 4.42
N ARG A 33 5.07 -20.75 4.20
CA ARG A 33 3.67 -21.21 4.29
C ARG A 33 3.08 -21.59 2.94
N VAL A 34 3.81 -21.41 1.84
CA VAL A 34 3.30 -21.58 0.49
C VAL A 34 4.03 -22.73 -0.23
N PRO A 35 3.31 -23.65 -0.87
CA PRO A 35 3.93 -24.74 -1.62
C PRO A 35 4.86 -24.21 -2.72
N THR A 36 6.03 -24.83 -2.89
CA THR A 36 7.06 -24.42 -3.88
C THR A 36 6.51 -24.31 -5.30
N GLY A 37 5.63 -25.24 -5.71
CA GLY A 37 5.02 -25.19 -7.04
C GLY A 37 4.15 -23.96 -7.28
N VAL A 38 3.53 -23.41 -6.22
CA VAL A 38 2.78 -22.14 -6.27
C VAL A 38 3.75 -20.96 -6.43
N LEU A 39 4.89 -21.00 -5.74
CA LEU A 39 5.88 -19.93 -5.78
C LEU A 39 6.59 -19.80 -7.14
N ALA A 40 6.71 -20.88 -7.88
CA ALA A 40 7.35 -20.90 -9.21
C ALA A 40 6.39 -20.49 -10.36
N ALA A 41 5.09 -20.59 -10.16
CA ALA A 41 4.10 -20.38 -11.22
C ALA A 41 3.63 -18.92 -11.33
N GLN A 42 3.35 -18.49 -12.56
CA GLN A 42 2.62 -17.23 -12.80
C GLN A 42 1.10 -17.49 -12.74
N HIS A 43 0.42 -16.90 -11.76
CA HIS A 43 -1.01 -17.14 -11.51
C HIS A 43 -1.94 -16.18 -12.26
N SER A 44 -1.40 -15.09 -12.78
CA SER A 44 -2.13 -14.08 -13.53
C SER A 44 -1.17 -13.25 -14.39
N PRO A 45 -1.58 -12.82 -15.58
CA PRO A 45 -0.78 -11.87 -16.36
C PRO A 45 -0.62 -10.50 -15.68
N LEU A 46 -1.45 -10.21 -14.67
CA LEU A 46 -1.36 -8.97 -13.89
C LEU A 46 -0.27 -9.00 -12.82
N MET A 47 0.28 -10.19 -12.51
CA MET A 47 1.22 -10.40 -11.41
C MET A 47 2.41 -11.23 -11.87
N SER A 48 3.55 -11.06 -11.23
CA SER A 48 4.76 -11.85 -11.46
C SER A 48 4.63 -13.27 -10.88
N PRO A 49 5.42 -14.24 -11.34
CA PRO A 49 5.71 -15.42 -10.53
C PRO A 49 6.30 -14.98 -9.18
N PRO A 50 5.86 -15.52 -8.04
CA PRO A 50 6.40 -15.16 -6.71
C PRO A 50 7.93 -15.22 -6.61
N VAL A 51 8.57 -16.19 -7.22
CA VAL A 51 10.03 -16.33 -7.24
C VAL A 51 10.74 -15.15 -7.92
N TRP A 52 10.09 -14.52 -8.93
CA TRP A 52 10.62 -13.31 -9.55
C TRP A 52 10.73 -12.17 -8.54
N ASP A 53 9.70 -11.97 -7.71
CA ASP A 53 9.70 -10.91 -6.69
C ASP A 53 10.82 -11.13 -5.66
N VAL A 54 11.11 -12.38 -5.26
CA VAL A 54 12.20 -12.71 -4.32
C VAL A 54 13.56 -12.27 -4.88
N ALA A 55 13.85 -12.63 -6.13
CA ALA A 55 15.13 -12.27 -6.77
C ALA A 55 15.18 -10.77 -7.13
N HIS A 56 14.05 -10.16 -7.50
CA HIS A 56 13.95 -8.74 -7.81
C HIS A 56 14.27 -7.87 -6.58
N VAL A 57 13.70 -8.16 -5.41
CA VAL A 57 14.01 -7.39 -4.19
C VAL A 57 15.46 -7.56 -3.78
N ALA A 58 16.06 -8.75 -3.97
CA ALA A 58 17.48 -8.97 -3.71
C ALA A 58 18.37 -8.18 -4.69
N ASN A 59 18.02 -8.16 -5.97
CA ASN A 59 18.76 -7.40 -6.98
C ASN A 59 18.65 -5.90 -6.74
N TYR A 60 17.46 -5.39 -6.35
CA TYR A 60 17.28 -4.00 -5.97
C TYR A 60 18.12 -3.63 -4.74
N GLU A 61 18.14 -4.48 -3.71
CA GLU A 61 18.99 -4.32 -2.54
C GLU A 61 20.48 -4.27 -2.90
N GLU A 62 20.94 -5.17 -3.77
CA GLU A 62 22.31 -5.18 -4.26
C GLU A 62 22.68 -3.88 -4.99
N GLN A 63 21.80 -3.42 -5.89
CA GLN A 63 22.04 -2.22 -6.67
C GLN A 63 22.17 -0.98 -5.77
N TRP A 64 21.28 -0.83 -4.79
CA TRP A 64 21.21 0.38 -3.97
C TRP A 64 22.08 0.35 -2.72
N LEU A 65 22.23 -0.78 -2.06
CA LEU A 65 22.95 -0.86 -0.78
C LEU A 65 24.39 -1.41 -0.91
N LEU A 66 24.76 -1.90 -2.10
CA LEU A 66 26.15 -2.25 -2.40
C LEU A 66 26.70 -1.35 -3.51
N ARG A 67 26.23 -1.50 -4.74
CA ARG A 67 26.85 -0.85 -5.92
C ARG A 67 26.73 0.67 -5.88
N ALA A 68 25.58 1.24 -5.56
CA ALA A 68 25.40 2.68 -5.45
C ALA A 68 26.23 3.30 -4.30
N LEU A 69 26.62 2.48 -3.32
CA LEU A 69 27.51 2.89 -2.22
C LEU A 69 29.01 2.56 -2.47
N GLY A 70 29.34 2.14 -3.69
CA GLY A 70 30.73 1.91 -4.11
C GLY A 70 31.29 0.51 -3.85
N GLU A 71 30.45 -0.44 -3.44
CA GLU A 71 30.83 -1.84 -3.25
C GLU A 71 30.63 -2.66 -4.55
N PRO A 72 31.46 -3.70 -4.81
CA PRO A 72 31.21 -4.59 -5.92
C PRO A 72 29.95 -5.42 -5.69
N GLY A 73 29.14 -5.62 -6.75
CA GLY A 73 28.00 -6.52 -6.72
C GLY A 73 28.38 -8.00 -6.61
N LEU A 74 27.40 -8.85 -6.35
CA LEU A 74 27.51 -10.32 -6.44
C LEU A 74 27.16 -10.79 -7.85
N THR A 75 26.29 -10.03 -8.55
CA THR A 75 25.79 -10.37 -9.88
C THR A 75 26.18 -9.29 -10.89
N GLY A 76 25.85 -9.50 -12.15
CA GLY A 76 26.21 -8.60 -13.25
C GLY A 76 25.00 -8.09 -14.03
N PRO A 77 25.25 -7.37 -15.14
CA PRO A 77 24.20 -6.71 -15.93
C PRO A 77 23.14 -7.65 -16.50
N GLU A 78 23.40 -8.94 -16.62
CA GLU A 78 22.42 -9.93 -17.08
C GLU A 78 21.32 -10.15 -16.04
N THR A 79 21.71 -10.28 -14.78
CA THR A 79 20.77 -10.38 -13.64
C THR A 79 19.97 -9.09 -13.50
N ASP A 80 20.62 -7.94 -13.66
CA ASP A 80 19.93 -6.65 -13.62
C ASP A 80 18.84 -6.57 -14.70
N ARG A 81 19.16 -6.97 -15.95
CA ARG A 81 18.17 -6.99 -17.04
C ARG A 81 17.04 -7.98 -16.81
N LEU A 82 17.33 -9.14 -16.19
CA LEU A 82 16.33 -10.17 -15.92
C LEU A 82 15.29 -9.71 -14.88
N TYR A 83 15.77 -9.01 -13.84
CA TYR A 83 14.92 -8.56 -12.74
C TYR A 83 14.52 -7.08 -12.82
N ASP A 84 14.73 -6.44 -13.97
CA ASP A 84 14.26 -5.07 -14.25
C ASP A 84 12.76 -5.07 -14.56
N ALA A 85 11.98 -4.42 -13.70
CA ALA A 85 10.52 -4.34 -13.79
C ALA A 85 10.02 -3.53 -15.00
N PHE A 86 10.83 -2.61 -15.52
CA PHE A 86 10.49 -1.78 -16.70
C PHE A 86 10.79 -2.50 -18.01
N ARG A 87 11.83 -3.33 -18.02
CA ARG A 87 12.19 -4.14 -19.18
C ARG A 87 11.26 -5.33 -19.38
N ASN A 88 10.82 -5.91 -18.29
CA ASN A 88 10.04 -7.14 -18.28
C ASN A 88 8.63 -6.86 -17.77
N PRO A 89 7.64 -6.59 -18.65
CA PRO A 89 6.24 -6.47 -18.28
C PRO A 89 5.75 -7.71 -17.53
N ARG A 90 4.80 -7.52 -16.61
CA ARG A 90 4.35 -8.61 -15.71
C ARG A 90 3.88 -9.85 -16.44
N ASP A 91 3.14 -9.68 -17.53
CA ASP A 91 2.58 -10.76 -18.36
C ASP A 91 3.64 -11.64 -19.06
N THR A 92 4.87 -11.13 -19.24
CA THR A 92 5.97 -11.86 -19.88
C THR A 92 6.86 -12.61 -18.91
N ARG A 93 6.79 -12.31 -17.60
CA ARG A 93 7.74 -12.80 -16.58
C ARG A 93 7.73 -14.31 -16.38
N GLY A 94 6.60 -14.98 -16.64
CA GLY A 94 6.50 -16.43 -16.54
C GLY A 94 7.30 -17.20 -17.58
N ALA A 95 7.72 -16.55 -18.67
CA ALA A 95 8.56 -17.16 -19.72
C ALA A 95 10.06 -16.85 -19.57
N LEU A 96 10.45 -16.07 -18.58
CA LEU A 96 11.85 -15.71 -18.35
C LEU A 96 12.64 -16.87 -17.70
N PRO A 97 13.96 -16.96 -17.93
CA PRO A 97 14.83 -17.95 -17.30
C PRO A 97 15.14 -17.54 -15.85
N LEU A 98 14.13 -17.59 -14.98
CA LEU A 98 14.23 -17.17 -13.60
C LEU A 98 15.10 -18.12 -12.78
N LEU A 99 15.74 -17.60 -11.73
CA LEU A 99 16.35 -18.41 -10.69
C LEU A 99 15.29 -19.32 -10.03
N GLY A 100 15.68 -20.53 -9.70
CA GLY A 100 14.86 -21.38 -8.82
C GLY A 100 14.71 -20.76 -7.43
N LEU A 101 13.70 -21.21 -6.67
CA LEU A 101 13.43 -20.62 -5.34
C LEU A 101 14.65 -20.69 -4.40
N GLU A 102 15.35 -21.84 -4.36
CA GLU A 102 16.53 -22.03 -3.52
C GLU A 102 17.67 -21.08 -3.92
N GLU A 103 17.90 -20.93 -5.23
CA GLU A 103 18.92 -20.02 -5.76
C GLU A 103 18.58 -18.56 -5.48
N ALA A 104 17.30 -18.16 -5.65
CA ALA A 104 16.82 -16.81 -5.36
C ALA A 104 16.96 -16.48 -3.86
N LEU A 105 16.63 -17.42 -2.99
CA LEU A 105 16.80 -17.25 -1.54
C LEU A 105 18.27 -17.18 -1.13
N ALA A 106 19.13 -18.05 -1.69
CA ALA A 106 20.56 -18.01 -1.45
C ALA A 106 21.20 -16.70 -1.91
N TYR A 107 20.77 -16.19 -3.06
CA TYR A 107 21.18 -14.88 -3.57
C TYR A 107 20.74 -13.76 -2.60
N ALA A 108 19.47 -13.76 -2.20
CA ALA A 108 18.93 -12.76 -1.28
C ALA A 108 19.65 -12.77 0.10
N GLU A 109 20.01 -13.95 0.61
CA GLU A 109 20.76 -14.08 1.86
C GLU A 109 22.19 -13.53 1.73
N GLN A 110 22.89 -13.87 0.66
CA GLN A 110 24.27 -13.39 0.40
C GLN A 110 24.30 -11.85 0.28
N VAL A 111 23.35 -11.25 -0.47
CA VAL A 111 23.22 -9.79 -0.58
C VAL A 111 23.02 -9.19 0.80
N ARG A 112 22.00 -9.64 1.56
CA ARG A 112 21.67 -9.12 2.87
C ARG A 112 22.84 -9.22 3.85
N ALA A 113 23.55 -10.34 3.87
CA ALA A 113 24.73 -10.53 4.73
C ALA A 113 25.84 -9.51 4.41
N ARG A 114 26.05 -9.17 3.12
CA ARG A 114 27.02 -8.11 2.75
C ARG A 114 26.54 -6.73 3.13
N VAL A 115 25.26 -6.43 2.88
CA VAL A 115 24.63 -5.15 3.21
C VAL A 115 24.76 -4.86 4.72
N LEU A 116 24.45 -5.84 5.58
CA LEU A 116 24.55 -5.64 7.01
C LEU A 116 26.00 -5.41 7.47
N ARG A 117 26.97 -6.19 6.96
CA ARG A 117 28.39 -5.92 7.23
C ARG A 117 28.82 -4.52 6.79
N ARG A 118 28.31 -4.07 5.63
CA ARG A 118 28.60 -2.71 5.15
C ARG A 118 27.98 -1.65 6.03
N LEU A 119 26.74 -1.85 6.47
CA LEU A 119 26.03 -0.95 7.39
C LEU A 119 26.80 -0.79 8.71
N ASP A 120 27.33 -1.89 9.26
CA ASP A 120 28.13 -1.89 10.48
C ASP A 120 29.47 -1.14 10.30
N ALA A 121 30.06 -1.25 9.12
CA ALA A 121 31.36 -0.63 8.80
C ALA A 121 31.27 0.81 8.31
N LEU A 122 30.06 1.40 8.16
CA LEU A 122 29.93 2.79 7.73
C LEU A 122 30.53 3.75 8.76
N ASP A 123 31.35 4.67 8.28
CA ASP A 123 31.89 5.78 9.05
C ASP A 123 31.33 7.14 8.58
N ASP A 124 31.54 8.18 9.36
CA ASP A 124 31.01 9.50 9.05
C ASP A 124 31.65 10.10 7.79
N GLU A 125 32.88 9.72 7.44
CA GLU A 125 33.54 10.14 6.21
C GLU A 125 32.84 9.54 4.99
N THR A 126 32.48 8.25 5.04
CA THR A 126 31.72 7.58 3.98
C THR A 126 30.32 8.18 3.85
N VAL A 127 29.64 8.45 4.96
CA VAL A 127 28.31 9.10 4.96
C VAL A 127 28.39 10.46 4.28
N ALA A 128 29.36 11.29 4.65
CA ALA A 128 29.55 12.61 4.05
C ALA A 128 29.91 12.54 2.55
N ARG A 129 30.72 11.57 2.15
CA ARG A 129 31.15 11.40 0.76
C ARG A 129 30.01 10.91 -0.14
N VAL A 130 29.19 9.97 0.32
CA VAL A 130 28.05 9.45 -0.44
C VAL A 130 26.92 10.48 -0.50
N GLY A 131 26.76 11.29 0.53
CA GLY A 131 25.83 12.40 0.59
C GLY A 131 24.36 11.98 0.66
N PRO A 132 23.46 12.57 -0.18
CA PRO A 132 22.01 12.50 0.02
C PRO A 132 21.40 11.08 0.10
N LEU A 133 22.02 10.07 -0.50
CA LEU A 133 21.57 8.69 -0.37
C LEU A 133 21.64 8.15 1.06
N LEU A 134 22.61 8.62 1.84
CA LEU A 134 22.82 8.21 3.23
C LEU A 134 22.26 9.20 4.24
N ASP A 135 21.73 10.35 3.81
CA ASP A 135 21.14 11.34 4.73
C ASP A 135 19.99 10.70 5.53
N GLY A 136 20.15 10.64 6.87
CA GLY A 136 19.19 9.97 7.75
C GLY A 136 18.95 8.49 7.43
N GLY A 137 19.84 7.86 6.66
CA GLY A 137 19.71 6.47 6.22
C GLY A 137 18.67 6.26 5.11
N TYR A 138 18.39 7.27 4.28
CA TYR A 138 17.36 7.26 3.26
C TYR A 138 17.34 5.97 2.42
N VAL A 139 18.47 5.61 1.81
CA VAL A 139 18.54 4.46 0.89
C VAL A 139 18.23 3.12 1.57
N TYR A 140 18.58 2.96 2.84
CA TYR A 140 18.22 1.79 3.64
C TYR A 140 16.70 1.73 3.90
N GLY A 141 16.11 2.88 4.22
CA GLY A 141 14.66 3.00 4.37
C GLY A 141 13.92 2.70 3.08
N MET A 142 14.40 3.22 1.95
CA MET A 142 13.86 2.97 0.62
C MET A 142 13.86 1.47 0.28
N VAL A 143 14.98 0.78 0.47
CA VAL A 143 15.09 -0.66 0.18
C VAL A 143 14.21 -1.50 1.11
N ALA A 144 14.17 -1.20 2.40
CA ALA A 144 13.30 -1.92 3.33
C ALA A 144 11.81 -1.74 2.98
N GLN A 145 11.38 -0.52 2.67
CA GLN A 145 10.01 -0.25 2.24
C GLN A 145 9.68 -0.92 0.90
N HIS A 146 10.61 -0.95 -0.06
CA HIS A 146 10.45 -1.63 -1.33
C HIS A 146 10.24 -3.15 -1.14
N GLU A 147 11.00 -3.81 -0.27
CA GLU A 147 10.78 -5.21 0.08
C GLU A 147 9.39 -5.42 0.71
N GLN A 148 8.94 -4.53 1.59
CA GLN A 148 7.59 -4.58 2.18
C GLN A 148 6.47 -4.43 1.13
N GLN A 149 6.64 -3.55 0.15
CA GLN A 149 5.69 -3.40 -0.97
C GLN A 149 5.60 -4.67 -1.82
N HIS A 150 6.74 -5.34 -2.07
CA HIS A 150 6.75 -6.60 -2.79
C HIS A 150 6.15 -7.75 -1.98
N ILE A 151 6.25 -7.75 -0.65
CA ILE A 151 5.55 -8.73 0.20
C ILE A 151 4.03 -8.55 0.08
N GLU A 152 3.51 -7.33 0.09
CA GLU A 152 2.09 -7.09 -0.19
C GLU A 152 1.68 -7.56 -1.59
N THR A 153 2.52 -7.29 -2.61
CA THR A 153 2.31 -7.78 -3.97
C THR A 153 2.25 -9.31 -4.02
N LEU A 154 3.13 -10.01 -3.28
CA LEU A 154 3.10 -11.46 -3.14
C LEU A 154 1.79 -11.93 -2.51
N VAL A 155 1.32 -11.30 -1.44
CA VAL A 155 0.04 -11.65 -0.80
C VAL A 155 -1.12 -11.45 -1.78
N ALA A 156 -1.12 -10.37 -2.58
CA ALA A 156 -2.13 -10.15 -3.63
C ALA A 156 -2.03 -11.21 -4.75
N THR A 157 -0.83 -11.67 -5.10
CA THR A 157 -0.62 -12.78 -6.04
C THR A 157 -1.19 -14.09 -5.50
N LEU A 158 -0.96 -14.38 -4.23
CA LEU A 158 -1.49 -15.59 -3.56
C LEU A 158 -3.03 -15.57 -3.49
N GLN A 159 -3.63 -14.39 -3.37
CA GLN A 159 -5.09 -14.24 -3.44
C GLN A 159 -5.67 -14.65 -4.82
N LEU A 160 -4.89 -14.56 -5.89
CA LEU A 160 -5.29 -14.97 -7.24
C LEU A 160 -5.22 -16.49 -7.46
N VAL A 161 -4.49 -17.23 -6.64
CA VAL A 161 -4.35 -18.69 -6.75
C VAL A 161 -5.71 -19.37 -6.64
N THR A 162 -6.01 -20.25 -7.59
CA THR A 162 -7.28 -21.00 -7.65
C THR A 162 -7.07 -22.50 -7.54
N SER A 163 -5.84 -22.98 -7.77
CA SER A 163 -5.51 -24.41 -7.86
C SER A 163 -5.51 -25.13 -6.51
N THR A 164 -5.35 -24.37 -5.41
CA THR A 164 -5.32 -24.92 -4.04
C THR A 164 -5.75 -23.84 -3.06
N ALA A 165 -6.36 -24.26 -1.94
CA ALA A 165 -6.56 -23.38 -0.81
C ALA A 165 -5.21 -23.14 -0.09
N LEU A 166 -4.94 -21.89 0.24
CA LEU A 166 -3.75 -21.48 0.97
C LEU A 166 -4.16 -20.89 2.31
N ASP A 167 -3.32 -21.11 3.33
CA ASP A 167 -3.40 -20.41 4.61
C ASP A 167 -2.09 -19.64 4.87
N PRO A 168 -1.84 -18.59 4.08
CA PRO A 168 -0.58 -17.86 4.14
C PRO A 168 -0.45 -17.00 5.39
N LEU A 169 -1.57 -16.80 6.15
CA LEU A 169 -1.64 -15.80 7.21
C LEU A 169 -2.42 -16.30 8.42
N PRO A 170 -1.99 -15.97 9.65
CA PRO A 170 -2.78 -16.21 10.83
C PRO A 170 -4.10 -15.41 10.79
N SER A 171 -5.18 -15.99 11.24
CA SER A 171 -6.50 -15.36 11.29
C SER A 171 -6.95 -15.23 12.75
N GLU A 172 -6.75 -14.06 13.35
CA GLU A 172 -7.42 -13.69 14.60
C GLU A 172 -7.56 -12.16 14.72
N ALA A 173 -8.71 -11.64 14.33
CA ALA A 173 -9.13 -10.32 14.78
C ALA A 173 -10.56 -10.40 15.30
N SER A 174 -10.69 -10.58 16.61
CA SER A 174 -11.95 -10.38 17.32
C SER A 174 -12.08 -8.91 17.69
N SER A 175 -13.07 -8.22 17.13
CA SER A 175 -13.32 -6.81 17.44
C SER A 175 -14.55 -6.66 18.34
N PRO A 176 -14.53 -5.77 19.36
CA PRO A 176 -15.67 -5.54 20.23
C PRO A 176 -16.85 -4.91 19.46
N ASN A 177 -18.06 -5.25 19.87
CA ASN A 177 -19.27 -4.62 19.36
C ASN A 177 -19.34 -3.18 19.84
N ARG A 178 -19.61 -2.21 18.96
CA ARG A 178 -19.57 -0.78 19.27
C ARG A 178 -20.89 -0.07 19.00
N ALA A 179 -21.13 1.02 19.75
CA ALA A 179 -22.29 1.89 19.56
C ALA A 179 -22.30 2.54 18.17
N VAL A 180 -23.49 2.80 17.64
CA VAL A 180 -23.67 3.50 16.37
C VAL A 180 -23.11 4.92 16.48
N LEU A 181 -22.11 5.24 15.68
CA LEU A 181 -21.50 6.57 15.56
C LEU A 181 -22.05 7.30 14.32
N PRO A 182 -22.01 8.64 14.29
CA PRO A 182 -22.33 9.39 13.07
C PRO A 182 -21.53 8.86 11.88
N ARG A 183 -22.20 8.72 10.74
CA ARG A 183 -21.57 8.16 9.52
C ARG A 183 -20.47 9.08 8.99
N GLU A 184 -20.67 10.39 9.03
CA GLU A 184 -19.80 11.39 8.44
C GLU A 184 -19.17 12.28 9.50
N VAL A 185 -18.02 12.83 9.15
CA VAL A 185 -17.22 13.75 9.97
C VAL A 185 -16.97 15.02 9.17
N LEU A 186 -17.22 16.18 9.79
CA LEU A 186 -16.88 17.49 9.22
C LEU A 186 -15.38 17.77 9.44
N VAL A 187 -14.63 17.91 8.36
CA VAL A 187 -13.27 18.45 8.35
C VAL A 187 -13.33 19.92 7.97
N ARG A 188 -12.94 20.80 8.91
CA ARG A 188 -13.01 22.25 8.69
C ARG A 188 -12.07 22.70 7.57
N GLY A 189 -12.51 23.68 6.79
CA GLY A 189 -11.69 24.35 5.79
C GLY A 189 -10.51 25.11 6.40
N GLY A 190 -9.58 25.50 5.55
CA GLY A 190 -8.41 26.29 5.90
C GLY A 190 -7.07 25.68 5.43
N PRO A 191 -5.97 26.34 5.76
CA PRO A 191 -4.62 25.91 5.36
C PRO A 191 -4.28 24.55 5.95
N PHE A 192 -3.52 23.78 5.16
CA PHE A 192 -3.02 22.46 5.53
C PHE A 192 -1.63 22.26 4.94
N GLU A 193 -0.72 21.68 5.71
CA GLU A 193 0.60 21.29 5.23
C GLU A 193 0.55 19.84 4.76
N MET A 194 0.54 19.66 3.44
CA MET A 194 0.54 18.36 2.77
C MET A 194 1.97 17.89 2.48
N GLY A 195 2.18 16.58 2.54
CA GLY A 195 3.47 15.97 2.24
C GLY A 195 4.40 15.84 3.44
N SER A 196 5.64 15.44 3.17
CA SER A 196 6.62 15.08 4.20
C SER A 196 8.02 15.55 3.86
N ASP A 197 8.78 15.92 4.90
CA ASP A 197 10.23 16.13 4.82
C ASP A 197 10.99 15.08 5.66
N GLU A 198 10.31 13.98 6.07
CA GLU A 198 10.95 12.90 6.81
C GLU A 198 12.05 12.22 5.99
N ALA A 199 13.13 11.80 6.65
CA ALA A 199 14.28 11.20 5.99
C ALA A 199 13.90 9.98 5.11
N TRP A 200 12.92 9.18 5.52
CA TRP A 200 12.50 7.98 4.78
C TRP A 200 11.24 8.17 3.92
N ALA A 201 10.78 9.40 3.74
CA ALA A 201 9.71 9.68 2.79
C ALA A 201 10.21 9.51 1.35
N TYR A 202 9.39 8.93 0.50
CA TYR A 202 9.68 8.84 -0.93
C TYR A 202 9.65 10.22 -1.60
N ASP A 203 10.25 10.34 -2.77
CA ASP A 203 10.30 11.58 -3.53
C ASP A 203 8.91 12.13 -3.87
N ASN A 204 7.94 11.24 -4.13
CA ASN A 204 6.57 11.63 -4.45
C ASN A 204 5.77 12.19 -3.25
N GLU A 205 6.26 12.01 -2.03
CA GLU A 205 5.70 12.61 -0.82
C GLU A 205 6.27 14.00 -0.54
N ARG A 206 7.25 14.45 -1.32
CA ARG A 206 8.06 15.66 -1.12
C ARG A 206 7.90 16.68 -2.25
N PRO A 207 8.20 17.96 -1.95
CA PRO A 207 8.42 18.52 -0.62
C PRO A 207 7.10 18.69 0.12
N ARG A 208 7.16 18.93 1.45
CA ARG A 208 6.01 19.43 2.19
C ARG A 208 5.64 20.82 1.67
N TYR A 209 4.34 21.07 1.47
CA TYR A 209 3.87 22.36 0.98
C TYR A 209 2.51 22.73 1.58
N GLN A 210 2.22 24.02 1.62
CA GLN A 210 0.95 24.52 2.14
C GLN A 210 -0.11 24.55 1.03
N VAL A 211 -1.31 24.08 1.33
CA VAL A 211 -2.48 24.10 0.47
C VAL A 211 -3.72 24.55 1.26
N ASN A 212 -4.60 25.31 0.63
CA ASN A 212 -5.88 25.68 1.25
C ASN A 212 -6.97 24.69 0.82
N VAL A 213 -7.59 24.01 1.77
CA VAL A 213 -8.60 22.98 1.53
C VAL A 213 -9.96 23.51 2.01
N PRO A 214 -11.00 23.54 1.17
CA PRO A 214 -12.37 23.87 1.61
C PRO A 214 -12.84 22.92 2.72
N ALA A 215 -13.89 23.32 3.44
CA ALA A 215 -14.55 22.40 4.38
C ALA A 215 -15.25 21.28 3.60
N PHE A 216 -15.24 20.07 4.14
CA PHE A 216 -15.86 18.91 3.53
C PHE A 216 -16.35 17.91 4.60
N LEU A 217 -17.31 17.10 4.23
CA LEU A 217 -17.72 15.92 4.99
C LEU A 217 -17.02 14.69 4.42
N ILE A 218 -16.56 13.80 5.29
CA ILE A 218 -15.92 12.54 4.91
C ILE A 218 -16.53 11.39 5.73
N ASP A 219 -16.69 10.23 5.13
CA ASP A 219 -17.14 9.04 5.85
C ASP A 219 -16.18 8.74 7.02
N ARG A 220 -16.75 8.47 8.20
CA ARG A 220 -15.97 8.10 9.39
C ARG A 220 -15.17 6.82 9.17
N PHE A 221 -15.76 5.84 8.47
CA PHE A 221 -15.20 4.55 8.16
C PHE A 221 -15.11 4.33 6.66
N PRO A 222 -14.27 3.40 6.18
CA PRO A 222 -14.38 2.91 4.81
C PRO A 222 -15.78 2.35 4.52
N VAL A 223 -16.22 2.40 3.28
CA VAL A 223 -17.48 1.79 2.84
C VAL A 223 -17.42 0.29 3.11
N THR A 224 -18.47 -0.23 3.77
CA THR A 224 -18.53 -1.64 4.12
C THR A 224 -19.06 -2.51 2.97
N SER A 225 -18.78 -3.83 3.03
CA SER A 225 -19.32 -4.81 2.11
C SER A 225 -20.86 -4.81 2.10
N GLY A 226 -21.51 -4.60 3.26
CA GLY A 226 -22.96 -4.48 3.34
C GLY A 226 -23.53 -3.25 2.67
N GLN A 227 -22.85 -2.11 2.78
CA GLN A 227 -23.22 -0.88 2.08
C GLN A 227 -23.04 -1.03 0.56
N PHE A 228 -21.95 -1.67 0.15
CA PHE A 228 -21.69 -1.92 -1.27
C PHE A 228 -22.70 -2.92 -1.85
N LEU A 229 -23.10 -3.92 -1.08
CA LEU A 229 -24.15 -4.86 -1.47
C LEU A 229 -25.49 -4.13 -1.70
N ALA A 230 -25.86 -3.17 -0.87
CA ALA A 230 -27.07 -2.35 -1.10
C ALA A 230 -27.00 -1.57 -2.42
N PHE A 231 -25.85 -1.03 -2.81
CA PHE A 231 -25.63 -0.44 -4.13
C PHE A 231 -25.87 -1.45 -5.26
N MET A 232 -25.36 -2.67 -5.11
CA MET A 232 -25.57 -3.74 -6.11
C MET A 232 -27.05 -4.10 -6.24
N GLU A 233 -27.72 -4.28 -5.10
CA GLU A 233 -29.16 -4.66 -5.05
C GLU A 233 -30.09 -3.57 -5.60
N ASP A 234 -29.71 -2.30 -5.47
CA ASP A 234 -30.40 -1.16 -6.10
C ASP A 234 -30.07 -1.01 -7.61
N GLY A 235 -29.44 -2.02 -8.21
CA GLY A 235 -29.09 -2.03 -9.62
C GLY A 235 -27.91 -1.13 -9.99
N GLY A 236 -27.00 -0.86 -9.08
CA GLY A 236 -25.86 0.03 -9.28
C GLY A 236 -24.98 -0.32 -10.49
N TYR A 237 -24.75 -1.60 -10.76
CA TYR A 237 -24.04 -2.07 -11.95
C TYR A 237 -24.85 -1.97 -13.26
N ALA A 238 -26.17 -1.93 -13.18
CA ALA A 238 -27.04 -1.82 -14.35
C ALA A 238 -27.40 -0.38 -14.71
N ASN A 239 -27.24 0.56 -13.79
CA ASN A 239 -27.67 1.93 -13.95
C ASN A 239 -26.55 2.85 -14.42
N ARG A 240 -26.52 3.12 -15.73
CA ARG A 240 -25.50 3.95 -16.42
C ARG A 240 -25.25 5.33 -15.76
N ARG A 241 -26.25 5.93 -15.12
CA ARG A 241 -26.16 7.29 -14.56
C ARG A 241 -25.14 7.43 -13.43
N HIS A 242 -24.77 6.33 -12.76
CA HIS A 242 -23.77 6.34 -11.69
C HIS A 242 -22.34 6.29 -12.20
N TRP A 243 -22.12 5.91 -13.44
CA TRP A 243 -20.81 5.65 -14.01
C TRP A 243 -20.33 6.80 -14.91
N THR A 244 -19.01 7.06 -14.90
CA THR A 244 -18.38 7.84 -15.97
C THR A 244 -18.45 7.07 -17.30
N ASP A 245 -18.20 7.74 -18.42
CA ASP A 245 -18.18 7.07 -19.75
C ASP A 245 -17.13 5.95 -19.79
N ALA A 246 -15.91 6.23 -19.30
CA ALA A 246 -14.83 5.25 -19.22
C ALA A 246 -15.17 4.08 -18.28
N GLY A 247 -15.74 4.39 -17.10
CA GLY A 247 -16.15 3.37 -16.13
C GLY A 247 -17.25 2.46 -16.66
N TRP A 248 -18.24 3.04 -17.38
CA TRP A 248 -19.29 2.26 -18.02
C TRP A 248 -18.77 1.35 -19.13
N ALA A 249 -17.87 1.88 -19.97
CA ALA A 249 -17.24 1.09 -21.02
C ALA A 249 -16.43 -0.08 -20.44
N PHE A 250 -15.63 0.18 -19.40
CA PHE A 250 -14.88 -0.85 -18.69
C PHE A 250 -15.82 -1.89 -18.06
N ARG A 251 -16.84 -1.45 -17.31
CA ARG A 251 -17.84 -2.33 -16.71
C ARG A 251 -18.51 -3.24 -17.76
N ALA A 252 -18.87 -2.67 -18.90
CA ALA A 252 -19.53 -3.43 -19.97
C ALA A 252 -18.57 -4.41 -20.65
N GLY A 253 -17.33 -4.00 -20.93
CA GLY A 253 -16.30 -4.85 -21.56
C GLY A 253 -15.90 -6.04 -20.69
N GLU A 254 -15.75 -5.83 -19.40
CA GLU A 254 -15.40 -6.87 -18.42
C GLU A 254 -16.64 -7.58 -17.82
N GLN A 255 -17.83 -7.18 -18.23
CA GLN A 255 -19.11 -7.73 -17.73
C GLN A 255 -19.22 -7.72 -16.19
N LEU A 256 -18.79 -6.60 -15.55
CA LEU A 256 -18.77 -6.51 -14.12
C LEU A 256 -20.19 -6.45 -13.54
N GLU A 257 -20.44 -7.23 -12.50
CA GLU A 257 -21.71 -7.30 -11.78
C GLU A 257 -21.54 -7.29 -10.24
N HIS A 258 -20.31 -7.49 -9.75
CA HIS A 258 -19.96 -7.54 -8.34
C HIS A 258 -18.45 -7.31 -8.14
N PRO A 259 -17.95 -7.00 -6.92
CA PRO A 259 -16.52 -6.95 -6.60
C PRO A 259 -15.79 -8.24 -6.99
N LEU A 260 -14.50 -8.13 -7.31
CA LEU A 260 -13.67 -9.30 -7.59
C LEU A 260 -13.65 -10.22 -6.36
N PHE A 261 -13.65 -11.54 -6.60
CA PHE A 261 -13.70 -12.59 -5.55
C PHE A 261 -15.02 -12.71 -4.78
N TRP A 262 -16.09 -12.05 -5.21
CA TRP A 262 -17.44 -12.33 -4.71
C TRP A 262 -18.18 -13.28 -5.63
N ARG A 263 -19.13 -14.02 -5.06
CA ARG A 263 -20.09 -14.81 -5.81
C ARG A 263 -21.41 -14.93 -5.05
N ARG A 264 -22.48 -15.16 -5.78
CA ARG A 264 -23.74 -15.53 -5.17
C ARG A 264 -23.75 -17.02 -4.82
N SER A 265 -24.23 -17.37 -3.62
CA SER A 265 -24.32 -18.76 -3.14
C SER A 265 -25.60 -18.92 -2.34
N GLY A 266 -26.56 -19.70 -2.89
CA GLY A 266 -27.88 -19.84 -2.31
C GLY A 266 -28.60 -18.47 -2.20
N GLU A 267 -29.06 -18.13 -0.99
CA GLU A 267 -29.72 -16.84 -0.72
C GLU A 267 -28.74 -15.71 -0.32
N GLY A 268 -27.43 -16.01 -0.25
CA GLY A 268 -26.43 -15.09 0.26
C GLY A 268 -25.28 -14.80 -0.72
N TRP A 269 -24.28 -14.11 -0.18
CA TRP A 269 -23.05 -13.83 -0.89
C TRP A 269 -21.85 -14.42 -0.14
N GLU A 270 -20.89 -14.93 -0.91
CA GLU A 270 -19.60 -15.43 -0.44
C GLU A 270 -18.47 -14.60 -1.03
N ARG A 271 -17.35 -14.54 -0.30
CA ARG A 271 -16.09 -14.05 -0.82
C ARG A 271 -15.06 -15.17 -0.87
N ARG A 272 -14.14 -15.11 -1.82
CA ARG A 272 -12.99 -16.00 -1.88
C ARG A 272 -11.80 -15.36 -1.16
N ARG A 273 -11.18 -16.10 -0.24
CA ARG A 273 -9.94 -15.75 0.44
C ARG A 273 -8.94 -16.88 0.28
N PHE A 274 -7.83 -16.61 -0.43
CA PHE A 274 -6.74 -17.57 -0.69
C PHE A 274 -7.22 -18.96 -1.14
N GLY A 275 -8.12 -18.98 -2.11
CA GLY A 275 -8.70 -20.22 -2.67
C GLY A 275 -9.89 -20.78 -1.89
N THR A 276 -10.19 -20.30 -0.70
CA THR A 276 -11.32 -20.73 0.14
C THR A 276 -12.50 -19.77 0.00
N TRP A 277 -13.71 -20.28 -0.19
CA TRP A 277 -14.93 -19.50 -0.17
C TRP A 277 -15.52 -19.48 1.24
N GLU A 278 -15.88 -18.29 1.70
CA GLU A 278 -16.46 -18.05 3.02
C GLU A 278 -17.63 -17.03 2.91
N PRO A 279 -18.60 -17.05 3.85
CA PRO A 279 -19.67 -16.07 3.88
C PRO A 279 -19.13 -14.65 3.85
N LEU A 280 -19.79 -13.77 3.08
CA LEU A 280 -19.44 -12.37 3.02
C LEU A 280 -19.70 -11.69 4.37
N ARG A 281 -18.69 -10.99 4.90
CA ARG A 281 -18.78 -10.23 6.14
C ARG A 281 -19.23 -8.80 5.85
N LEU A 282 -20.46 -8.49 6.20
CA LEU A 282 -21.12 -7.24 5.79
C LEU A 282 -20.58 -6.00 6.51
N ASP A 283 -19.95 -6.16 7.65
CA ASP A 283 -19.40 -5.09 8.50
C ASP A 283 -17.90 -4.83 8.30
N GLU A 284 -17.26 -5.52 7.36
CA GLU A 284 -15.89 -5.25 6.94
C GLU A 284 -15.85 -4.28 5.76
N PRO A 285 -14.77 -3.48 5.59
CA PRO A 285 -14.56 -2.70 4.39
C PRO A 285 -14.72 -3.52 3.12
N VAL A 286 -15.43 -2.98 2.11
CA VAL A 286 -15.42 -3.57 0.78
C VAL A 286 -13.98 -3.58 0.25
N CYS A 287 -13.57 -4.68 -0.35
CA CYS A 287 -12.24 -4.88 -0.90
C CYS A 287 -12.33 -5.46 -2.31
N HIS A 288 -11.27 -5.28 -3.09
CA HIS A 288 -11.20 -5.79 -4.46
C HIS A 288 -12.19 -5.13 -5.42
N VAL A 289 -12.39 -3.84 -5.26
CA VAL A 289 -13.12 -2.94 -6.18
C VAL A 289 -12.12 -2.05 -6.91
N CYS A 290 -12.38 -1.76 -8.19
CA CYS A 290 -11.60 -0.79 -8.94
C CYS A 290 -12.07 0.65 -8.67
N TRP A 291 -11.31 1.62 -9.17
CA TRP A 291 -11.66 3.03 -9.02
C TRP A 291 -13.03 3.37 -9.61
N TYR A 292 -13.38 2.79 -10.75
CA TYR A 292 -14.67 3.04 -11.39
C TYR A 292 -15.86 2.51 -10.58
N GLU A 293 -15.69 1.37 -9.90
CA GLU A 293 -16.69 0.81 -8.99
C GLU A 293 -16.86 1.70 -7.76
N ALA A 294 -15.75 2.21 -7.21
CA ALA A 294 -15.75 3.12 -6.08
C ALA A 294 -16.42 4.46 -6.42
N ASP A 295 -16.10 5.07 -7.57
CA ASP A 295 -16.70 6.32 -8.06
C ASP A 295 -18.21 6.14 -8.34
N ALA A 296 -18.61 5.02 -8.94
CA ALA A 296 -20.01 4.71 -9.20
C ALA A 296 -20.82 4.57 -7.91
N TYR A 297 -20.28 3.87 -6.91
CA TYR A 297 -20.89 3.81 -5.59
C TYR A 297 -21.02 5.19 -4.95
N ALA A 298 -19.94 5.99 -4.97
CA ALA A 298 -19.94 7.31 -4.36
C ALA A 298 -21.03 8.22 -4.96
N ARG A 299 -21.19 8.20 -6.29
CA ARG A 299 -22.27 8.92 -7.00
C ARG A 299 -23.67 8.40 -6.63
N TRP A 300 -23.82 7.08 -6.54
CA TRP A 300 -25.08 6.48 -6.10
C TRP A 300 -25.45 6.91 -4.69
N ALA A 301 -24.46 6.98 -3.79
CA ALA A 301 -24.66 7.42 -2.40
C ALA A 301 -24.85 8.94 -2.24
N GLY A 302 -24.85 9.72 -3.34
CA GLY A 302 -25.02 11.16 -3.34
C GLY A 302 -23.77 11.93 -2.89
N GLY A 303 -22.59 11.33 -3.02
CA GLY A 303 -21.29 11.90 -2.71
C GLY A 303 -20.30 11.76 -3.85
N ARG A 304 -19.03 11.78 -3.50
CA ARG A 304 -17.87 11.59 -4.38
C ARG A 304 -16.75 10.89 -3.62
N LEU A 305 -15.70 10.43 -4.31
CA LEU A 305 -14.47 10.07 -3.65
C LEU A 305 -13.79 11.33 -3.07
N PRO A 306 -13.08 11.23 -1.93
CA PRO A 306 -12.26 12.34 -1.45
C PRO A 306 -11.11 12.59 -2.44
N THR A 307 -10.71 13.84 -2.58
CA THR A 307 -9.42 14.14 -3.22
C THR A 307 -8.28 13.66 -2.31
N GLU A 308 -7.10 13.47 -2.87
CA GLU A 308 -5.93 13.06 -2.10
C GLU A 308 -5.61 14.03 -0.96
N VAL A 309 -5.74 15.33 -1.21
CA VAL A 309 -5.48 16.35 -0.19
C VAL A 309 -6.53 16.36 0.92
N GLU A 310 -7.79 16.10 0.61
CA GLU A 310 -8.86 15.95 1.62
C GLU A 310 -8.60 14.72 2.47
N TRP A 311 -8.23 13.61 1.86
CA TRP A 311 -7.90 12.38 2.58
C TRP A 311 -6.72 12.62 3.54
N GLU A 312 -5.62 13.23 3.07
CA GLU A 312 -4.45 13.48 3.92
C GLU A 312 -4.77 14.49 5.02
N LYS A 313 -5.56 15.54 4.75
CA LYS A 313 -6.00 16.47 5.78
C LYS A 313 -6.88 15.80 6.83
N ALA A 314 -7.78 14.90 6.44
CA ALA A 314 -8.60 14.13 7.38
C ALA A 314 -7.77 13.18 8.25
N ALA A 315 -6.67 12.65 7.71
CA ALA A 315 -5.75 11.75 8.41
C ALA A 315 -4.74 12.49 9.28
N ALA A 316 -3.99 13.41 8.71
CA ALA A 316 -2.84 14.07 9.32
C ALA A 316 -3.16 15.39 9.99
N GLY A 317 -4.14 16.14 9.48
CA GLY A 317 -4.50 17.48 9.98
C GLY A 317 -5.18 17.46 11.33
N THR A 318 -5.02 18.53 12.09
CA THR A 318 -5.75 18.74 13.35
C THR A 318 -6.58 20.02 13.31
N PRO A 319 -7.62 20.15 14.18
CA PRO A 319 -8.40 21.37 14.28
C PRO A 319 -7.56 22.63 14.60
N GLU A 320 -6.37 22.46 15.19
CA GLU A 320 -5.43 23.51 15.56
C GLU A 320 -4.42 23.84 14.44
N GLY A 321 -4.58 23.23 13.24
CA GLY A 321 -3.72 23.47 12.09
C GLY A 321 -2.35 22.78 12.14
N LYS A 322 -2.19 21.77 12.99
CA LYS A 322 -0.97 20.94 13.05
C LYS A 322 -1.12 19.71 12.17
N THR A 323 0.00 19.11 11.77
CA THR A 323 0.05 17.82 11.08
C THR A 323 0.66 16.74 11.99
N ARG A 324 0.23 15.49 11.77
CA ARG A 324 0.67 14.29 12.51
C ARG A 324 1.21 13.26 11.53
N ARG A 325 2.14 12.46 12.00
CA ARG A 325 2.70 11.34 11.21
C ARG A 325 1.68 10.23 10.95
N PHE A 326 0.90 9.89 11.98
CA PHE A 326 -0.20 8.93 11.92
C PHE A 326 -1.51 9.60 12.35
N PRO A 327 -2.69 9.05 12.04
CA PRO A 327 -3.97 9.68 12.42
C PRO A 327 -4.06 9.97 13.92
N TRP A 328 -3.57 9.07 14.76
CA TRP A 328 -3.58 9.17 16.23
C TRP A 328 -2.44 10.00 16.82
N GLY A 329 -1.47 10.44 16.04
CA GLY A 329 -0.28 11.20 16.50
C GLY A 329 1.03 10.61 16.01
N ASP A 330 2.10 10.69 16.81
CA ASP A 330 3.44 10.30 16.39
C ASP A 330 3.89 8.93 16.95
N ALA A 331 3.07 8.32 17.80
CA ALA A 331 3.36 6.99 18.34
C ALA A 331 3.31 5.93 17.22
N PRO A 332 4.27 4.99 17.19
CA PRO A 332 4.29 3.92 16.18
C PRO A 332 2.95 3.17 16.09
N PRO A 333 2.60 2.63 14.91
CA PRO A 333 1.45 1.77 14.76
C PRO A 333 1.55 0.52 15.64
N ASP A 334 0.41 0.11 16.19
CA ASP A 334 0.26 -1.14 16.94
C ASP A 334 -1.12 -1.77 16.67
N VAL A 335 -1.31 -3.00 17.15
CA VAL A 335 -2.53 -3.79 16.93
C VAL A 335 -3.79 -3.20 17.56
N THR A 336 -3.69 -2.17 18.40
CA THR A 336 -4.84 -1.48 18.99
C THR A 336 -5.32 -0.29 18.17
N ARG A 337 -4.49 0.18 17.22
CA ARG A 337 -4.71 1.40 16.44
C ARG A 337 -5.02 1.16 14.97
N ALA A 338 -4.48 0.09 14.38
CA ALA A 338 -4.64 -0.21 12.97
C ALA A 338 -4.54 -1.71 12.67
N ASN A 339 -5.26 -2.14 11.65
CA ASN A 339 -5.15 -3.48 11.10
C ASN A 339 -4.03 -3.50 10.06
N LEU A 340 -2.86 -3.89 10.51
CA LEU A 340 -1.63 -4.02 9.71
C LEU A 340 -1.03 -5.41 9.91
N TRP A 341 -0.13 -5.82 9.02
CA TRP A 341 0.57 -7.09 9.18
C TRP A 341 1.25 -7.23 10.58
N PRO A 342 1.15 -8.39 11.28
CA PRO A 342 0.59 -9.69 10.87
C PRO A 342 -0.87 -9.91 11.29
N ALA A 343 -1.61 -8.87 11.69
CA ALA A 343 -2.95 -9.02 12.20
C ALA A 343 -3.93 -9.50 11.10
N GLY A 344 -4.85 -10.37 11.44
CA GLY A 344 -6.11 -10.70 10.78
C GLY A 344 -6.10 -11.38 9.41
N GLY A 345 -5.18 -11.08 8.52
CA GLY A 345 -5.16 -11.63 7.16
C GLY A 345 -6.37 -11.25 6.28
N HIS A 346 -7.17 -10.27 6.70
CA HIS A 346 -8.30 -9.69 5.98
C HIS A 346 -8.66 -8.33 6.61
N PRO A 347 -9.46 -7.47 5.93
CA PRO A 347 -9.97 -6.25 6.55
C PRO A 347 -10.73 -6.55 7.85
N ALA A 348 -10.54 -5.74 8.87
CA ALA A 348 -11.29 -5.85 10.11
C ALA A 348 -12.64 -5.13 9.99
N ARG A 349 -13.61 -5.52 10.83
CA ARG A 349 -14.90 -4.82 10.90
C ARG A 349 -14.71 -3.33 11.20
N VAL A 350 -15.56 -2.48 10.64
CA VAL A 350 -15.50 -1.05 10.92
C VAL A 350 -15.73 -0.74 12.40
N GLY A 351 -14.98 0.24 12.92
CA GLY A 351 -14.99 0.60 14.34
C GLY A 351 -14.13 -0.30 15.25
N ALA A 352 -13.32 -1.19 14.67
CA ALA A 352 -12.42 -2.07 15.44
C ALA A 352 -11.30 -1.31 16.17
N PHE A 353 -10.86 -0.17 15.64
CA PHE A 353 -9.67 0.55 16.10
C PHE A 353 -9.97 2.00 16.54
N PRO A 354 -10.78 2.20 17.59
CA PRO A 354 -11.15 3.56 18.01
C PRO A 354 -9.99 4.43 18.47
N THR A 355 -8.92 3.82 18.98
CA THR A 355 -7.69 4.52 19.39
C THR A 355 -6.82 4.94 18.20
N GLY A 356 -7.12 4.44 17.01
CA GLY A 356 -6.52 4.82 15.74
C GLY A 356 -7.20 5.99 15.03
N ALA A 357 -8.21 6.61 15.64
CA ALA A 357 -8.93 7.72 15.05
C ALA A 357 -8.04 8.96 14.85
N SER A 358 -8.30 9.71 13.77
CA SER A 358 -7.65 11.01 13.53
C SER A 358 -8.15 12.08 14.50
N ALA A 359 -7.49 13.24 14.51
CA ALA A 359 -7.93 14.39 15.33
C ALA A 359 -9.35 14.89 14.99
N TRP A 360 -9.84 14.57 13.80
CA TRP A 360 -11.20 14.87 13.37
C TRP A 360 -12.19 13.78 13.79
N GLY A 361 -11.72 12.62 14.24
CA GLY A 361 -12.53 11.46 14.59
C GLY A 361 -12.84 10.54 13.39
N VAL A 362 -12.08 10.63 12.31
CA VAL A 362 -12.13 9.67 11.21
C VAL A 362 -11.32 8.42 11.60
N GLU A 363 -11.88 7.24 11.41
CA GLU A 363 -11.33 5.97 11.88
C GLU A 363 -10.86 5.08 10.71
N GLN A 364 -9.96 4.14 11.00
CA GLN A 364 -9.43 3.15 10.03
C GLN A 364 -8.90 3.80 8.74
N LEU A 365 -8.17 4.91 8.91
CA LEU A 365 -7.48 5.59 7.80
C LEU A 365 -6.18 4.90 7.41
N LEU A 366 -5.58 4.12 8.32
CA LEU A 366 -4.39 3.31 8.03
C LEU A 366 -4.68 1.84 8.26
N GLY A 367 -4.23 1.01 7.31
CA GLY A 367 -4.51 -0.41 7.30
C GLY A 367 -5.87 -0.75 6.69
N ASP A 368 -6.34 -1.97 6.90
CA ASP A 368 -7.55 -2.56 6.33
C ASP A 368 -7.54 -2.62 4.79
N VAL A 369 -7.82 -1.53 4.10
CA VAL A 369 -7.80 -1.43 2.63
C VAL A 369 -7.11 -0.17 2.18
N TRP A 370 -6.37 -0.24 1.08
CA TRP A 370 -6.02 0.96 0.32
C TRP A 370 -7.28 1.69 -0.10
N GLU A 371 -7.30 3.00 0.04
CA GLU A 371 -8.48 3.79 -0.30
C GLU A 371 -8.27 4.59 -1.59
N TRP A 372 -9.11 4.30 -2.59
CA TRP A 372 -9.16 5.07 -3.82
C TRP A 372 -9.54 6.52 -3.54
N THR A 373 -8.80 7.46 -4.12
CA THR A 373 -9.13 8.89 -4.10
C THR A 373 -9.57 9.36 -5.49
N ALA A 374 -10.19 10.53 -5.56
CA ALA A 374 -10.57 11.16 -6.84
C ALA A 374 -9.35 11.63 -7.65
N SER A 375 -8.18 11.77 -7.01
CA SER A 375 -7.01 12.42 -7.59
C SER A 375 -6.24 11.52 -8.54
N ASP A 376 -5.80 12.08 -9.65
CA ASP A 376 -4.76 11.50 -10.49
C ASP A 376 -3.41 11.58 -9.80
N PHE A 377 -2.50 10.67 -10.12
CA PHE A 377 -1.16 10.70 -9.54
C PHE A 377 -0.34 11.80 -10.19
N GLN A 378 -0.19 12.92 -9.47
CA GLN A 378 0.51 14.11 -9.93
C GLN A 378 1.67 14.46 -8.99
N PRO A 379 2.73 15.13 -9.50
CA PRO A 379 3.81 15.61 -8.64
C PRO A 379 3.33 16.72 -7.71
N TYR A 380 3.87 16.77 -6.51
CA TYR A 380 3.67 17.92 -5.64
C TYR A 380 4.41 19.17 -6.16
N PRO A 381 3.94 20.39 -5.84
CA PRO A 381 4.65 21.61 -6.19
C PRO A 381 6.10 21.58 -5.69
N GLY A 382 7.06 21.75 -6.60
CA GLY A 382 8.48 21.66 -6.26
C GLY A 382 9.09 20.25 -6.23
N PHE A 383 8.36 19.23 -6.65
CA PHE A 383 8.84 17.86 -6.77
C PHE A 383 10.20 17.78 -7.49
N ARG A 384 11.06 16.91 -6.99
CA ARG A 384 12.32 16.51 -7.63
C ARG A 384 12.49 15.02 -7.49
N ALA A 385 12.69 14.34 -8.63
CA ALA A 385 12.94 12.89 -8.62
C ALA A 385 14.18 12.55 -7.79
N PHE A 386 14.05 11.57 -6.90
CA PHE A 386 15.15 11.09 -6.06
C PHE A 386 14.87 9.67 -5.55
N PRO A 387 15.84 8.75 -5.62
CA PRO A 387 17.17 8.91 -6.19
C PRO A 387 17.19 8.68 -7.71
N TYR A 388 16.08 8.27 -8.32
CA TYR A 388 15.93 8.02 -9.75
C TYR A 388 14.49 8.30 -10.23
N PRO A 389 14.32 8.77 -11.49
CA PRO A 389 12.99 9.17 -12.00
C PRO A 389 11.98 8.04 -12.09
N GLU A 390 12.44 6.82 -12.34
CA GLU A 390 11.59 5.65 -12.59
C GLU A 390 10.80 5.20 -11.35
N TYR A 391 11.15 5.69 -10.17
CA TYR A 391 10.35 5.36 -8.98
C TYR A 391 8.98 6.03 -9.02
N SER A 392 8.89 7.31 -9.35
CA SER A 392 7.65 8.10 -9.30
C SER A 392 7.35 8.86 -10.59
N ALA A 393 8.36 9.57 -11.15
CA ALA A 393 8.13 10.57 -12.19
C ALA A 393 7.52 10.02 -13.47
N VAL A 394 7.85 8.80 -13.85
CA VAL A 394 7.34 8.13 -15.05
C VAL A 394 5.87 7.73 -14.94
N PHE A 395 5.30 7.75 -13.74
CA PHE A 395 3.90 7.39 -13.46
C PHE A 395 3.00 8.61 -13.30
N PHE A 396 3.55 9.82 -13.29
CA PHE A 396 2.71 11.02 -13.19
C PHE A 396 1.85 11.20 -14.45
N GLY A 397 0.57 11.44 -14.24
CA GLY A 397 -0.39 11.66 -15.32
C GLY A 397 -1.80 11.25 -14.93
N ALA A 398 -2.70 11.27 -15.90
CA ALA A 398 -4.11 10.93 -15.69
C ALA A 398 -4.41 9.41 -15.77
N GLU A 399 -3.41 8.60 -16.08
CA GLU A 399 -3.58 7.14 -16.22
C GLU A 399 -3.70 6.43 -14.88
N TYR A 400 -3.12 7.01 -13.84
CA TYR A 400 -3.06 6.43 -12.50
C TYR A 400 -3.90 7.24 -11.51
N LYS A 401 -4.61 6.53 -10.65
CA LYS A 401 -5.33 7.10 -9.53
C LYS A 401 -4.57 6.86 -8.23
N VAL A 402 -4.61 7.86 -7.34
CA VAL A 402 -3.95 7.76 -6.05
C VAL A 402 -4.74 6.88 -5.09
N LEU A 403 -4.01 6.02 -4.39
CA LEU A 403 -4.49 5.23 -3.25
C LEU A 403 -3.77 5.67 -1.97
N ARG A 404 -4.51 5.69 -0.87
CA ARG A 404 -3.99 6.12 0.44
C ARG A 404 -4.29 5.08 1.52
N GLY A 405 -3.57 5.16 2.62
CA GLY A 405 -3.87 4.47 3.87
C GLY A 405 -3.20 3.11 4.08
N GLY A 406 -2.83 2.41 3.03
CA GLY A 406 -2.30 1.05 3.16
C GLY A 406 -3.39 0.00 3.40
N SER A 407 -3.07 -1.26 3.15
CA SER A 407 -3.97 -2.38 3.44
C SER A 407 -3.53 -3.13 4.71
N TRP A 408 -4.35 -4.08 5.15
CA TRP A 408 -4.02 -5.03 6.23
C TRP A 408 -2.74 -5.84 5.93
N ALA A 409 -2.33 -5.92 4.67
CA ALA A 409 -1.13 -6.63 4.25
C ALA A 409 0.14 -5.76 4.29
N VAL A 410 0.05 -4.48 4.64
CA VAL A 410 1.21 -3.58 4.79
C VAL A 410 1.82 -3.71 6.18
N ALA A 411 3.15 -3.60 6.26
CA ALA A 411 3.84 -3.61 7.53
C ALA A 411 3.78 -2.24 8.25
N PRO A 412 3.78 -2.23 9.61
CA PRO A 412 3.72 -1.00 10.39
C PRO A 412 4.84 0.01 10.12
N ASP A 413 6.02 -0.46 9.74
CA ASP A 413 7.20 0.36 9.46
C ASP A 413 7.20 0.98 8.05
N ALA A 414 6.30 0.49 7.16
CA ALA A 414 6.17 0.96 5.79
C ALA A 414 4.95 1.87 5.57
N ILE A 415 4.30 2.35 6.63
CA ILE A 415 3.07 3.16 6.53
C ILE A 415 3.16 4.48 7.29
N ARG A 416 2.52 5.51 6.79
CA ARG A 416 2.34 6.86 7.37
C ARG A 416 1.25 7.62 6.62
N ASN A 417 0.74 8.70 7.20
CA ASN A 417 -0.30 9.50 6.57
C ASN A 417 0.07 10.02 5.18
N THR A 418 1.34 10.29 4.92
CA THR A 418 1.83 10.89 3.67
C THR A 418 2.17 9.86 2.61
N PHE A 419 2.22 8.55 2.96
CA PHE A 419 2.55 7.51 2.00
C PHE A 419 1.55 7.50 0.84
N ARG A 420 2.07 7.51 -0.39
CA ARG A 420 1.28 7.52 -1.63
C ARG A 420 1.47 6.21 -2.38
N ASN A 421 0.37 5.59 -2.77
CA ASN A 421 0.35 4.51 -3.74
C ASN A 421 -0.49 4.92 -4.94
N TRP A 422 -0.32 4.26 -6.06
CA TRP A 422 -1.07 4.53 -7.28
C TRP A 422 -1.22 3.26 -8.11
N ASP A 423 -2.33 3.17 -8.84
CA ASP A 423 -2.53 2.09 -9.81
C ASP A 423 -3.51 2.55 -10.91
N TYR A 424 -3.59 1.76 -11.97
CA TYR A 424 -4.59 1.96 -13.00
C TYR A 424 -6.01 1.87 -12.43
N PRO A 425 -6.95 2.70 -12.90
CA PRO A 425 -8.32 2.73 -12.37
C PRO A 425 -9.11 1.42 -12.56
N ILE A 426 -8.59 0.49 -13.35
CA ILE A 426 -9.18 -0.83 -13.65
C ILE A 426 -8.74 -1.93 -12.67
N ARG A 427 -7.79 -1.68 -11.79
CA ARG A 427 -7.20 -2.70 -10.91
C ARG A 427 -8.16 -3.12 -9.80
N ARG A 428 -8.42 -4.44 -9.70
CA ARG A 428 -9.32 -5.05 -8.71
C ARG A 428 -8.62 -6.10 -7.83
N GLN A 429 -7.48 -6.64 -8.25
CA GLN A 429 -6.75 -7.69 -7.53
C GLN A 429 -5.99 -7.18 -6.31
N ILE A 430 -5.79 -5.89 -6.18
CA ILE A 430 -5.16 -5.24 -5.02
C ILE A 430 -6.14 -5.17 -3.85
N PHE A 431 -5.63 -5.01 -2.64
CA PHE A 431 -6.45 -4.87 -1.43
C PHE A 431 -6.98 -3.44 -1.29
N ALA A 432 -7.78 -3.01 -2.28
CA ALA A 432 -8.33 -1.66 -2.36
C ALA A 432 -9.85 -1.64 -2.14
N GLY A 433 -10.26 -0.67 -1.34
CA GLY A 433 -11.60 -0.20 -1.10
C GLY A 433 -11.64 1.32 -1.20
N PHE A 434 -12.51 1.98 -0.45
CA PHE A 434 -12.65 3.45 -0.47
C PHE A 434 -13.54 3.94 0.66
N ARG A 435 -13.54 5.26 0.86
CA ARG A 435 -14.57 6.01 1.60
C ARG A 435 -15.12 7.14 0.76
N CYS A 436 -16.29 7.66 1.10
CA CYS A 436 -16.90 8.79 0.41
C CYS A 436 -16.64 10.11 1.12
N ALA A 437 -16.74 11.18 0.34
CA ALA A 437 -16.75 12.56 0.80
C ALA A 437 -17.87 13.34 0.09
N ARG A 438 -18.19 14.52 0.61
CA ARG A 438 -19.05 15.50 -0.05
C ARG A 438 -18.70 16.92 0.42
N ASP A 439 -19.11 17.89 -0.34
CA ASP A 439 -18.95 19.29 0.03
C ASP A 439 -19.79 19.61 1.27
N ALA A 440 -19.27 20.48 2.17
CA ALA A 440 -19.91 20.84 3.44
C ALA A 440 -20.89 21.98 3.29
#